data_58d96884d2a4898f6afa90b911537e74
#
_entry.id   58d96884d2a4898f6afa90b911537e74
#
_cell.length_a   1.000
_cell.length_b   1.000
_cell.length_c   1.000
_cell.angle_alpha   90.00
_cell.angle_beta   90.00
_cell.angle_gamma   90.00
#
_symmetry.space_group_name_H-M   'P 1'
#
loop_
_entity.id
_entity.type
_entity.pdbx_description
1 polymer ?
#
loop_
_entity_poly.entity_id
_entity_poly.type
_entity_poly.pdbx_seq_one_letter_code
_entity_poly.pdbx_strand_id
1 'polypeptide(L)'
;MNNNSNKPGEFDAVLGGEAPPPVSGVVLGGIEGIKNRLKSSIFEVQIAALSEALNYGDAGLNLVIEALKNSSPQVKRIVAMLLRERGGEKGKQALLAVNPWLFFTKIDNYNFEEFKPDIGITSWFNTAYAVDFKGLNLLLKDLKINKIEALICEIWGYYNNYDTYFFNFINTISDNYKLLHNLKALFIGDSENHPFMSSHLELGDVTPILTAFPKLEVLQVRGGWGLHIKPVKHEYLKTLIVETGLMFIDSDTVKQICQLDLPALEYLELWLGGCHRYGSDIGTKHLLPIISGELFPNLKYLGLRSSDYSDNIAMCLTELPTIIDRLAILDLSMGTLTDEGAKALLNFPSINQLHTLDVSMNYLSTNMIEELSQLDCQVITNPQANDEENEESEFGDRYTCLYE
;
A
#
# COMPACT_ATOMS: atom_id res chain seq x y z
N MET A 1 1.76 -19.38 39.82
CA MET A 1 0.66 -20.21 39.30
C MET A 1 1.13 -20.77 37.97
N ASN A 2 1.40 -22.08 37.91
CA ASN A 2 1.92 -22.73 36.69
C ASN A 2 0.77 -22.86 35.68
N ASN A 3 0.76 -22.04 34.68
CA ASN A 3 -0.10 -22.24 33.50
C ASN A 3 0.47 -23.42 32.69
N ASN A 4 -0.20 -24.55 32.79
CA ASN A 4 0.12 -25.77 32.06
C ASN A 4 -0.35 -25.61 30.60
N SER A 5 0.44 -24.89 29.78
CA SER A 5 0.17 -24.59 28.35
C SER A 5 0.20 -25.83 27.42
N ASN A 6 0.42 -27.03 28.00
CA ASN A 6 0.50 -28.29 27.27
C ASN A 6 -0.80 -29.13 27.34
N LYS A 7 -1.86 -28.66 27.98
CA LYS A 7 -3.13 -29.40 27.98
C LYS A 7 -3.91 -29.09 26.70
N PRO A 8 -4.52 -30.11 26.08
CA PRO A 8 -5.42 -29.90 24.94
C PRO A 8 -6.53 -28.92 25.30
N GLY A 9 -6.82 -27.96 24.38
CA GLY A 9 -7.97 -27.07 24.52
C GLY A 9 -9.28 -27.76 24.15
N GLU A 10 -10.41 -27.07 24.39
CA GLU A 10 -11.78 -27.57 24.14
C GLU A 10 -12.03 -28.01 22.68
N PHE A 11 -11.19 -27.56 21.73
CA PHE A 11 -11.30 -27.88 20.29
C PHE A 11 -10.21 -28.80 19.77
N ASP A 12 -9.35 -29.33 20.65
CA ASP A 12 -8.33 -30.30 20.27
C ASP A 12 -8.94 -31.68 20.07
N ALA A 13 -8.75 -32.27 18.89
CA ALA A 13 -9.20 -33.63 18.63
C ALA A 13 -8.37 -34.63 19.47
N VAL A 14 -8.97 -35.19 20.49
CA VAL A 14 -8.41 -36.30 21.24
C VAL A 14 -8.96 -37.60 20.64
N LEU A 15 -8.10 -38.43 20.04
CA LEU A 15 -8.46 -39.78 19.63
C LEU A 15 -8.68 -40.64 20.90
N GLY A 16 -9.93 -40.72 21.33
CA GLY A 16 -10.35 -41.56 22.44
C GLY A 16 -11.09 -42.81 21.93
N GLY A 17 -10.45 -43.94 21.94
CA GLY A 17 -11.06 -45.27 21.87
C GLY A 17 -10.58 -46.12 23.05
N GLU A 18 -11.25 -47.23 23.38
CA GLU A 18 -10.95 -48.14 24.52
C GLU A 18 -9.57 -48.85 24.47
N ALA A 19 -8.62 -48.35 23.64
CA ALA A 19 -7.25 -48.82 23.63
C ALA A 19 -6.42 -48.06 24.69
N PRO A 20 -5.51 -48.73 25.42
CA PRO A 20 -4.62 -48.04 26.33
C PRO A 20 -3.83 -46.95 25.56
N PRO A 21 -3.65 -45.77 26.15
CA PRO A 21 -2.96 -44.69 25.46
C PRO A 21 -1.57 -45.17 25.03
N PRO A 22 -1.16 -44.89 23.79
CA PRO A 22 0.19 -45.23 23.34
C PRO A 22 1.18 -44.52 24.27
N VAL A 23 2.25 -45.23 24.65
CA VAL A 23 3.29 -44.77 25.61
C VAL A 23 4.03 -43.51 25.08
N SER A 24 3.76 -43.14 23.84
CA SER A 24 4.09 -41.86 23.21
C SER A 24 2.89 -41.39 22.36
N GLY A 25 1.81 -40.95 23.02
CA GLY A 25 0.67 -40.38 22.32
C GLY A 25 1.05 -39.10 21.65
N VAL A 26 1.06 -39.08 20.31
CA VAL A 26 1.14 -37.85 19.55
C VAL A 26 -0.19 -37.15 19.77
N VAL A 27 -0.23 -36.15 20.66
CA VAL A 27 -1.33 -35.20 20.72
C VAL A 27 -1.33 -34.46 19.41
N LEU A 28 -2.27 -34.78 18.52
CA LEU A 28 -2.38 -34.14 17.19
C LEU A 28 -2.88 -32.68 17.28
N GLY A 29 -3.17 -32.19 18.51
CA GLY A 29 -3.60 -30.83 18.82
C GLY A 29 -2.61 -30.06 19.68
N GLY A 30 -2.94 -28.79 19.99
CA GLY A 30 -2.13 -27.89 20.80
C GLY A 30 -0.90 -27.34 20.09
N ILE A 31 -0.12 -26.54 20.82
CA ILE A 31 1.08 -25.83 20.27
C ILE A 31 2.10 -26.83 19.69
N GLU A 32 2.31 -27.98 20.28
CA GLU A 32 3.26 -28.98 19.75
C GLU A 32 2.75 -29.62 18.45
N GLY A 33 1.46 -29.84 18.30
CA GLY A 33 0.87 -30.29 17.05
C GLY A 33 1.03 -29.24 15.94
N ILE A 34 0.88 -27.97 16.28
CA ILE A 34 1.14 -26.84 15.33
C ILE A 34 2.62 -26.83 14.91
N LYS A 35 3.56 -26.88 15.84
CA LYS A 35 5.00 -26.93 15.52
C LYS A 35 5.36 -28.09 14.58
N ASN A 36 4.74 -29.26 14.76
CA ASN A 36 4.96 -30.40 13.89
C ASN A 36 4.40 -30.17 12.48
N ARG A 37 3.20 -29.58 12.35
CA ARG A 37 2.60 -29.26 11.06
C ARG A 37 3.37 -28.14 10.33
N LEU A 38 3.99 -27.20 11.05
CA LEU A 38 4.86 -26.18 10.46
C LEU A 38 6.12 -26.75 9.79
N LYS A 39 6.56 -27.95 10.15
CA LYS A 39 7.66 -28.68 9.50
C LYS A 39 7.24 -29.40 8.22
N SER A 40 5.95 -29.44 7.90
CA SER A 40 5.45 -30.07 6.68
C SER A 40 6.02 -29.38 5.44
N SER A 41 6.26 -30.16 4.38
CA SER A 41 6.58 -29.62 3.06
C SER A 41 5.34 -29.17 2.27
N ILE A 42 4.14 -29.44 2.79
CA ILE A 42 2.86 -29.11 2.16
C ILE A 42 2.46 -27.72 2.61
N PHE A 43 2.37 -26.79 1.65
CA PHE A 43 2.06 -25.38 1.89
C PHE A 43 0.74 -25.15 2.65
N GLU A 44 -0.33 -25.83 2.23
CA GLU A 44 -1.65 -25.70 2.83
C GLU A 44 -1.66 -26.13 4.31
N VAL A 45 -0.87 -27.15 4.65
CA VAL A 45 -0.73 -27.65 6.04
C VAL A 45 0.00 -26.61 6.90
N GLN A 46 1.04 -25.97 6.36
CA GLN A 46 1.74 -24.88 7.05
C GLN A 46 0.82 -23.70 7.32
N ILE A 47 0.08 -23.25 6.30
CA ILE A 47 -0.83 -22.11 6.43
C ILE A 47 -1.96 -22.37 7.41
N ALA A 48 -2.58 -23.54 7.35
CA ALA A 48 -3.60 -23.96 8.32
C ALA A 48 -3.04 -23.94 9.75
N ALA A 49 -1.82 -24.45 9.95
CA ALA A 49 -1.16 -24.45 11.25
C ALA A 49 -0.86 -23.04 11.76
N LEU A 50 -0.41 -22.10 10.89
CA LEU A 50 -0.17 -20.71 11.26
C LEU A 50 -1.45 -19.97 11.63
N SER A 51 -2.51 -20.17 10.86
CA SER A 51 -3.82 -19.58 11.16
C SER A 51 -4.39 -20.08 12.50
N GLU A 52 -4.26 -21.38 12.77
CA GLU A 52 -4.68 -22.00 14.03
C GLU A 52 -3.83 -21.54 15.21
N ALA A 53 -2.51 -21.32 15.01
CA ALA A 53 -1.60 -20.83 16.05
C ALA A 53 -2.12 -19.58 16.74
N LEU A 54 -2.72 -18.65 16.00
CA LEU A 54 -3.25 -17.40 16.55
C LEU A 54 -4.40 -17.60 17.56
N ASN A 55 -4.98 -18.78 17.65
CA ASN A 55 -5.98 -19.12 18.68
C ASN A 55 -5.34 -19.48 20.03
N TYR A 56 -4.02 -19.64 20.09
CA TYR A 56 -3.27 -20.03 21.29
C TYR A 56 -2.58 -18.84 21.98
N GLY A 57 -3.13 -17.63 21.82
CA GLY A 57 -2.64 -16.41 22.46
C GLY A 57 -1.17 -16.10 22.13
N ASP A 58 -0.42 -15.57 23.09
CA ASP A 58 0.97 -15.14 22.89
C ASP A 58 1.91 -16.25 22.43
N ALA A 59 1.72 -17.49 22.88
CA ALA A 59 2.57 -18.60 22.46
C ALA A 59 2.41 -18.90 20.97
N GLY A 60 1.16 -18.89 20.47
CA GLY A 60 0.87 -19.06 19.06
C GLY A 60 1.30 -17.85 18.22
N LEU A 61 1.06 -16.64 18.70
CA LEU A 61 1.51 -15.41 18.02
C LEU A 61 3.04 -15.39 17.83
N ASN A 62 3.80 -15.84 18.82
CA ASN A 62 5.27 -15.91 18.69
C ASN A 62 5.70 -16.90 17.60
N LEU A 63 5.00 -18.04 17.43
CA LEU A 63 5.30 -18.95 16.32
C LEU A 63 5.03 -18.32 14.95
N VAL A 64 3.96 -17.54 14.83
CA VAL A 64 3.64 -16.83 13.59
C VAL A 64 4.70 -15.75 13.29
N ILE A 65 5.14 -14.99 14.31
CA ILE A 65 6.21 -14.00 14.18
C ILE A 65 7.55 -14.68 13.81
N GLU A 66 7.84 -15.86 14.36
CA GLU A 66 9.04 -16.60 13.98
C GLU A 66 8.98 -17.07 12.51
N ALA A 67 7.82 -17.51 12.04
CA ALA A 67 7.62 -17.87 10.65
C ALA A 67 7.83 -16.70 9.70
N LEU A 68 7.55 -15.45 10.10
CA LEU A 68 7.82 -14.26 9.31
C LEU A 68 9.33 -14.14 8.95
N LYS A 69 10.22 -14.55 9.84
CA LYS A 69 11.68 -14.48 9.64
C LYS A 69 12.20 -15.65 8.79
N ASN A 70 11.70 -16.85 9.02
CA ASN A 70 12.37 -18.10 8.62
C ASN A 70 11.67 -18.86 7.48
N SER A 71 10.55 -18.36 6.94
CA SER A 71 9.78 -19.07 5.91
C SER A 71 10.09 -18.60 4.48
N SER A 72 9.56 -19.33 3.50
CA SER A 72 9.60 -18.95 2.09
C SER A 72 8.84 -17.63 1.83
N PRO A 73 9.13 -16.91 0.73
CA PRO A 73 8.42 -15.66 0.38
C PRO A 73 6.90 -15.82 0.32
N GLN A 74 6.40 -16.94 -0.19
CA GLN A 74 4.96 -17.24 -0.27
C GLN A 74 4.34 -17.36 1.12
N VAL A 75 4.97 -18.11 2.03
CA VAL A 75 4.51 -18.23 3.43
C VAL A 75 4.59 -16.88 4.14
N LYS A 76 5.65 -16.09 3.92
CA LYS A 76 5.80 -14.76 4.52
C LYS A 76 4.66 -13.82 4.16
N ARG A 77 4.15 -13.84 2.93
CA ARG A 77 2.97 -13.04 2.53
C ARG A 77 1.73 -13.39 3.35
N ILE A 78 1.44 -14.69 3.50
CA ILE A 78 0.29 -15.15 4.29
C ILE A 78 0.49 -14.84 5.78
N VAL A 79 1.70 -15.04 6.31
CA VAL A 79 2.06 -14.67 7.68
C VAL A 79 1.83 -13.18 7.92
N ALA A 80 2.27 -12.33 6.98
CA ALA A 80 2.07 -10.89 7.08
C ALA A 80 0.57 -10.53 7.12
N MET A 81 -0.24 -11.15 6.27
CA MET A 81 -1.69 -10.98 6.28
C MET A 81 -2.30 -11.38 7.64
N LEU A 82 -1.95 -12.56 8.14
CA LEU A 82 -2.42 -13.05 9.44
C LEU A 82 -2.01 -12.11 10.59
N LEU A 83 -0.79 -11.60 10.58
CA LEU A 83 -0.31 -10.67 11.60
C LEU A 83 -1.00 -9.31 11.53
N ARG A 84 -1.28 -8.79 10.32
CA ARG A 84 -2.04 -7.54 10.14
C ARG A 84 -3.46 -7.66 10.67
N GLU A 85 -4.14 -8.77 10.37
CA GLU A 85 -5.55 -8.97 10.70
C GLU A 85 -5.77 -9.42 12.15
N ARG A 86 -4.92 -10.30 12.66
CA ARG A 86 -5.15 -11.03 13.91
C ARG A 86 -4.00 -10.94 14.92
N GLY A 87 -2.86 -10.36 14.53
CA GLY A 87 -1.66 -10.26 15.38
C GLY A 87 -1.71 -9.15 16.43
N GLY A 88 -2.72 -8.27 16.40
CA GLY A 88 -2.80 -7.09 17.24
C GLY A 88 -1.59 -6.18 17.13
N GLU A 89 -1.36 -5.35 18.13
CA GLU A 89 -0.25 -4.39 18.11
C GLU A 89 1.13 -5.08 18.05
N LYS A 90 1.28 -6.21 18.78
CA LYS A 90 2.53 -6.99 18.78
C LYS A 90 2.85 -7.57 17.40
N GLY A 91 1.83 -8.03 16.67
CA GLY A 91 1.99 -8.51 15.30
C GLY A 91 2.39 -7.37 14.34
N LYS A 92 1.75 -6.21 14.46
CA LYS A 92 2.08 -5.02 13.67
C LYS A 92 3.52 -4.54 13.92
N GLN A 93 3.96 -4.47 15.18
CA GLN A 93 5.32 -4.11 15.53
C GLN A 93 6.35 -5.12 14.97
N ALA A 94 6.03 -6.41 14.99
CA ALA A 94 6.89 -7.43 14.40
C ALA A 94 7.05 -7.26 12.87
N LEU A 95 5.97 -6.89 12.17
CA LEU A 95 6.03 -6.58 10.73
C LEU A 95 6.94 -5.38 10.46
N LEU A 96 6.75 -4.29 11.19
CA LEU A 96 7.59 -3.09 11.04
C LEU A 96 9.07 -3.39 11.32
N ALA A 97 9.36 -4.20 12.34
CA ALA A 97 10.74 -4.54 12.72
C ALA A 97 11.43 -5.51 11.76
N VAL A 98 10.68 -6.38 11.08
CA VAL A 98 11.26 -7.39 10.16
C VAL A 98 11.35 -6.84 8.74
N ASN A 99 10.27 -6.25 8.27
CA ASN A 99 10.18 -5.62 6.96
C ASN A 99 8.94 -4.73 6.91
N PRO A 100 9.05 -3.41 6.99
CA PRO A 100 7.93 -2.48 6.97
C PRO A 100 7.03 -2.62 5.74
N TRP A 101 7.57 -3.02 4.60
CA TRP A 101 6.77 -3.24 3.39
C TRP A 101 5.70 -4.32 3.56
N LEU A 102 5.92 -5.27 4.46
CA LEU A 102 4.94 -6.30 4.81
C LEU A 102 3.86 -5.79 5.77
N PHE A 103 4.08 -4.65 6.40
CA PHE A 103 3.10 -4.04 7.31
C PHE A 103 1.90 -3.47 6.55
N PHE A 104 2.13 -2.84 5.40
CA PHE A 104 1.09 -2.10 4.69
C PHE A 104 0.10 -3.02 3.96
N THR A 105 -1.17 -2.62 4.00
CA THR A 105 -2.22 -3.23 3.17
C THR A 105 -2.26 -2.48 1.85
N LYS A 106 -1.89 -3.13 0.76
CA LYS A 106 -1.80 -2.53 -0.59
C LYS A 106 -2.56 -3.38 -1.60
N ILE A 107 -2.82 -2.80 -2.77
CA ILE A 107 -3.46 -3.51 -3.88
C ILE A 107 -2.68 -4.78 -4.26
N ASP A 108 -1.34 -4.73 -4.24
CA ASP A 108 -0.44 -5.85 -4.56
C ASP A 108 -0.53 -7.03 -3.57
N ASN A 109 -1.21 -6.88 -2.45
CA ASN A 109 -1.43 -7.97 -1.52
C ASN A 109 -2.49 -8.97 -2.03
N TYR A 110 -3.28 -8.58 -3.00
CA TYR A 110 -4.29 -9.41 -3.62
C TYR A 110 -3.73 -10.13 -4.85
N ASN A 111 -4.25 -11.30 -5.14
CA ASN A 111 -3.87 -12.06 -6.33
C ASN A 111 -4.93 -11.84 -7.40
N PHE A 112 -4.67 -10.93 -8.33
CA PHE A 112 -5.62 -10.56 -9.36
C PHE A 112 -5.67 -11.59 -10.49
N GLU A 113 -6.86 -11.86 -10.98
CA GLU A 113 -7.14 -12.57 -12.23
C GLU A 113 -7.89 -11.63 -13.18
N GLU A 114 -7.61 -11.75 -14.46
CA GLU A 114 -8.41 -11.11 -15.50
C GLU A 114 -9.82 -11.71 -15.52
N PHE A 115 -10.85 -10.88 -15.44
CA PHE A 115 -12.22 -11.35 -15.51
C PHE A 115 -12.58 -11.81 -16.93
N LYS A 116 -12.94 -13.10 -17.08
CA LYS A 116 -13.37 -13.69 -18.36
C LYS A 116 -14.87 -13.93 -18.33
N PRO A 117 -15.67 -13.17 -19.10
CA PRO A 117 -17.13 -13.24 -19.06
C PRO A 117 -17.72 -14.63 -19.32
N ASP A 118 -17.05 -15.41 -20.20
CA ASP A 118 -17.50 -16.76 -20.58
C ASP A 118 -17.29 -17.79 -19.46
N ILE A 119 -16.45 -17.47 -18.50
CA ILE A 119 -16.08 -18.36 -17.39
C ILE A 119 -16.72 -17.88 -16.07
N GLY A 120 -16.91 -16.58 -15.92
CA GLY A 120 -17.40 -15.96 -14.69
C GLY A 120 -16.40 -16.02 -13.54
N ILE A 121 -16.86 -15.79 -12.32
CA ILE A 121 -16.06 -15.92 -11.09
C ILE A 121 -15.80 -17.42 -10.84
N THR A 122 -14.59 -17.88 -11.14
CA THR A 122 -14.25 -19.31 -11.20
C THR A 122 -13.95 -19.92 -9.85
N SER A 123 -13.25 -19.21 -9.00
CA SER A 123 -12.65 -19.75 -7.79
C SER A 123 -13.44 -19.38 -6.53
N TRP A 124 -13.52 -20.33 -5.60
CA TRP A 124 -13.96 -20.05 -4.22
C TRP A 124 -12.89 -19.30 -3.43
N PHE A 125 -11.66 -19.26 -3.95
CA PHE A 125 -10.47 -18.71 -3.26
C PHE A 125 -10.00 -17.40 -3.88
N ASN A 126 -10.34 -17.11 -5.14
CA ASN A 126 -9.98 -15.84 -5.76
C ASN A 126 -11.11 -14.82 -5.59
N THR A 127 -10.78 -13.69 -4.96
CA THR A 127 -11.70 -12.61 -4.62
C THR A 127 -11.27 -11.28 -5.26
N ALA A 128 -10.27 -11.31 -6.14
CA ALA A 128 -9.67 -10.13 -6.76
C ALA A 128 -9.65 -10.25 -8.29
N TYR A 129 -10.19 -9.23 -8.97
CA TYR A 129 -10.28 -9.22 -10.44
C TYR A 129 -9.85 -7.88 -11.03
N ALA A 130 -9.16 -7.96 -12.17
CA ALA A 130 -8.92 -6.84 -13.06
C ALA A 130 -9.98 -6.81 -14.16
N VAL A 131 -10.56 -5.63 -14.42
CA VAL A 131 -11.67 -5.45 -15.37
C VAL A 131 -11.59 -4.14 -16.13
N ASP A 132 -11.91 -4.16 -17.41
CA ASP A 132 -12.32 -2.98 -18.15
C ASP A 132 -13.78 -2.59 -17.82
N PHE A 133 -14.27 -1.48 -18.33
CA PHE A 133 -15.65 -1.03 -18.06
C PHE A 133 -16.72 -2.00 -18.54
N LYS A 134 -16.50 -2.68 -19.67
CA LYS A 134 -17.39 -3.72 -20.19
C LYS A 134 -17.38 -4.95 -19.29
N GLY A 135 -16.20 -5.36 -18.87
CA GLY A 135 -15.96 -6.46 -17.92
C GLY A 135 -16.64 -6.20 -16.58
N LEU A 136 -16.54 -4.99 -16.03
CA LEU A 136 -17.23 -4.59 -14.81
C LEU A 136 -18.75 -4.79 -14.92
N ASN A 137 -19.35 -4.33 -16.00
CA ASN A 137 -20.80 -4.48 -16.22
C ASN A 137 -21.24 -5.95 -16.36
N LEU A 138 -20.35 -6.83 -16.80
CA LEU A 138 -20.60 -8.26 -16.87
C LEU A 138 -20.34 -8.93 -15.52
N LEU A 139 -19.28 -8.56 -14.83
CA LEU A 139 -18.93 -9.02 -13.48
C LEU A 139 -20.07 -8.76 -12.48
N LEU A 140 -20.69 -7.58 -12.53
CA LEU A 140 -21.82 -7.20 -11.67
C LEU A 140 -23.05 -8.10 -11.85
N LYS A 141 -23.15 -8.87 -12.92
CA LYS A 141 -24.22 -9.84 -13.18
C LYS A 141 -23.91 -11.26 -12.69
N ASP A 142 -22.66 -11.50 -12.25
CA ASP A 142 -22.26 -12.80 -11.74
C ASP A 142 -22.90 -13.07 -10.38
N LEU A 143 -23.41 -14.30 -10.19
CA LEU A 143 -24.07 -14.70 -8.94
C LEU A 143 -23.14 -14.72 -7.72
N LYS A 144 -21.83 -14.74 -7.93
CA LYS A 144 -20.81 -14.77 -6.89
C LYS A 144 -20.18 -13.38 -6.64
N ILE A 145 -20.74 -12.34 -7.22
CA ILE A 145 -20.20 -10.97 -7.13
C ILE A 145 -19.94 -10.52 -5.68
N ASN A 146 -20.74 -10.98 -4.74
CA ASN A 146 -20.57 -10.68 -3.32
C ASN A 146 -19.29 -11.24 -2.68
N LYS A 147 -18.51 -12.03 -3.40
CA LYS A 147 -17.22 -12.54 -2.93
C LYS A 147 -16.05 -11.65 -3.27
N ILE A 148 -16.27 -10.64 -4.10
CA ILE A 148 -15.21 -9.72 -4.53
C ILE A 148 -14.75 -8.88 -3.35
N GLU A 149 -13.44 -8.94 -3.08
CA GLU A 149 -12.77 -8.15 -2.07
C GLU A 149 -11.85 -7.09 -2.69
N ALA A 150 -11.38 -7.29 -3.92
CA ALA A 150 -10.52 -6.34 -4.60
C ALA A 150 -10.84 -6.21 -6.08
N LEU A 151 -10.79 -4.98 -6.59
CA LEU A 151 -10.96 -4.67 -8.01
C LEU A 151 -9.84 -3.77 -8.50
N ILE A 152 -9.32 -4.08 -9.69
CA ILE A 152 -8.56 -3.16 -10.54
C ILE A 152 -9.46 -2.79 -11.72
N CYS A 153 -9.65 -1.49 -11.94
CA CYS A 153 -10.40 -0.94 -13.06
C CYS A 153 -9.42 -0.45 -14.12
N GLU A 154 -9.30 -1.23 -15.18
CA GLU A 154 -8.41 -0.95 -16.29
C GLU A 154 -9.05 0.03 -17.27
N ILE A 155 -8.30 1.04 -17.68
CA ILE A 155 -8.75 2.00 -18.68
C ILE A 155 -8.03 1.71 -19.99
N TRP A 156 -8.77 1.11 -20.92
CA TRP A 156 -8.33 0.83 -22.28
C TRP A 156 -8.94 1.85 -23.24
N GLY A 157 -8.15 2.59 -23.98
CA GLY A 157 -8.69 3.37 -25.08
C GLY A 157 -7.81 4.46 -25.65
N TYR A 158 -7.73 4.48 -26.96
CA TYR A 158 -7.10 5.54 -27.73
C TYR A 158 -8.04 6.76 -27.91
N TYR A 159 -7.58 7.93 -27.50
CA TYR A 159 -7.86 9.29 -27.97
C TYR A 159 -9.29 9.86 -28.09
N ASN A 160 -10.40 9.16 -27.95
CA ASN A 160 -11.66 9.80 -28.37
C ASN A 160 -12.81 9.89 -27.35
N ASN A 161 -12.69 9.42 -26.10
CA ASN A 161 -13.78 9.55 -25.09
C ASN A 161 -13.32 9.25 -23.66
N TYR A 162 -12.19 9.81 -23.22
CA TYR A 162 -11.62 9.55 -21.89
C TYR A 162 -12.51 10.04 -20.73
N ASP A 163 -13.14 11.21 -20.88
CA ASP A 163 -13.91 11.90 -19.86
C ASP A 163 -15.10 11.09 -19.33
N THR A 164 -15.61 10.15 -20.13
CA THR A 164 -16.77 9.35 -19.76
C THR A 164 -16.42 8.07 -19.00
N TYR A 165 -15.22 7.51 -19.19
CA TYR A 165 -14.91 6.18 -18.67
C TYR A 165 -14.63 6.18 -17.17
N PHE A 166 -13.84 7.11 -16.67
CA PHE A 166 -13.48 7.15 -15.26
C PHE A 166 -14.70 7.44 -14.37
N PHE A 167 -15.44 8.46 -14.70
CA PHE A 167 -16.71 8.82 -14.02
C PHE A 167 -17.72 7.65 -14.06
N ASN A 168 -17.78 6.91 -15.16
CA ASN A 168 -18.65 5.75 -15.27
C ASN A 168 -18.23 4.61 -14.33
N PHE A 169 -16.92 4.34 -14.14
CA PHE A 169 -16.46 3.37 -13.15
C PHE A 169 -16.90 3.76 -11.74
N ILE A 170 -16.64 5.01 -11.34
CA ILE A 170 -16.98 5.52 -10.01
C ILE A 170 -18.48 5.34 -9.74
N ASN A 171 -19.34 5.83 -10.64
CA ASN A 171 -20.78 5.73 -10.49
C ASN A 171 -21.26 4.28 -10.49
N THR A 172 -20.80 3.47 -11.46
CA THR A 172 -21.22 2.07 -11.56
C THR A 172 -20.85 1.29 -10.31
N ILE A 173 -19.64 1.47 -9.78
CA ILE A 173 -19.20 0.79 -8.56
C ILE A 173 -19.99 1.28 -7.37
N SER A 174 -20.15 2.60 -7.20
CA SER A 174 -20.87 3.20 -6.07
C SER A 174 -22.35 2.81 -6.05
N ASP A 175 -23.02 2.83 -7.20
CA ASP A 175 -24.43 2.47 -7.31
C ASP A 175 -24.69 0.99 -7.00
N ASN A 176 -23.67 0.14 -7.22
CA ASN A 176 -23.74 -1.30 -6.97
C ASN A 176 -23.10 -1.73 -5.64
N TYR A 177 -22.93 -0.81 -4.68
CA TYR A 177 -22.28 -1.09 -3.39
C TYR A 177 -22.87 -2.28 -2.62
N LYS A 178 -24.18 -2.54 -2.76
CA LYS A 178 -24.84 -3.67 -2.10
C LYS A 178 -24.37 -5.02 -2.63
N LEU A 179 -24.03 -5.08 -3.91
CA LEU A 179 -23.47 -6.27 -4.55
C LEU A 179 -22.00 -6.46 -4.16
N LEU A 180 -21.27 -5.37 -4.08
CA LEU A 180 -19.83 -5.31 -3.78
C LEU A 180 -19.53 -5.08 -2.29
N HIS A 181 -20.43 -5.45 -1.38
CA HIS A 181 -20.35 -5.10 0.04
C HIS A 181 -19.12 -5.66 0.79
N ASN A 182 -18.39 -6.60 0.18
CA ASN A 182 -17.13 -7.13 0.70
C ASN A 182 -15.90 -6.45 0.10
N LEU A 183 -16.06 -5.43 -0.74
CA LEU A 183 -14.94 -4.72 -1.36
C LEU A 183 -14.07 -4.05 -0.29
N LYS A 184 -12.79 -4.38 -0.28
CA LYS A 184 -11.76 -3.87 0.63
C LYS A 184 -10.67 -3.08 -0.09
N ALA A 185 -10.43 -3.38 -1.37
CA ALA A 185 -9.40 -2.71 -2.14
C ALA A 185 -9.90 -2.34 -3.54
N LEU A 186 -9.60 -1.12 -3.96
CA LEU A 186 -9.99 -0.60 -5.25
C LEU A 186 -8.86 0.20 -5.86
N PHE A 187 -8.48 -0.14 -7.07
CA PHE A 187 -7.61 0.65 -7.92
C PHE A 187 -8.36 1.05 -9.19
N ILE A 188 -8.43 2.35 -9.48
CA ILE A 188 -9.06 2.88 -10.68
C ILE A 188 -8.01 3.65 -11.49
N GLY A 189 -7.93 3.37 -12.77
CA GLY A 189 -7.00 4.03 -13.69
C GLY A 189 -5.78 3.20 -14.04
N ASP A 190 -5.84 1.87 -13.86
CA ASP A 190 -4.74 1.03 -14.32
C ASP A 190 -4.67 1.00 -15.85
N SER A 191 -3.46 1.21 -16.37
CA SER A 191 -3.16 1.15 -17.79
C SER A 191 -1.89 0.31 -17.98
N GLU A 192 -2.05 -1.02 -18.00
CA GLU A 192 -0.92 -1.97 -18.01
C GLU A 192 0.14 -1.70 -19.09
N ASN A 193 -0.25 -1.13 -20.21
CA ASN A 193 0.64 -0.97 -21.36
C ASN A 193 1.19 0.44 -21.55
N HIS A 194 0.67 1.44 -20.83
CA HIS A 194 1.06 2.85 -21.00
C HIS A 194 0.92 3.64 -19.68
N PRO A 195 1.82 3.44 -18.70
CA PRO A 195 1.79 4.22 -17.46
C PRO A 195 1.90 5.74 -17.71
N PHE A 196 2.50 6.12 -18.84
CA PHE A 196 2.64 7.52 -19.27
C PHE A 196 1.34 8.16 -19.79
N MET A 197 0.35 7.37 -20.23
CA MET A 197 -0.92 7.93 -20.73
C MET A 197 -1.90 8.36 -19.63
N SER A 198 -1.54 8.16 -18.37
CA SER A 198 -2.36 8.59 -17.22
C SER A 198 -2.57 10.10 -17.18
N SER A 199 -1.66 10.90 -17.74
CA SER A 199 -1.77 12.37 -17.79
C SER A 199 -3.01 12.90 -18.52
N HIS A 200 -3.60 12.10 -19.40
CA HIS A 200 -4.81 12.46 -20.15
C HIS A 200 -6.11 12.03 -19.48
N LEU A 201 -6.04 11.31 -18.34
CA LEU A 201 -7.23 10.84 -17.66
C LEU A 201 -7.75 11.88 -16.65
N GLU A 202 -8.98 12.34 -16.83
CA GLU A 202 -9.70 13.12 -15.83
C GLU A 202 -10.32 12.20 -14.79
N LEU A 203 -9.96 12.41 -13.51
CA LEU A 203 -10.35 11.50 -12.41
C LEU A 203 -11.77 11.76 -11.86
N GLY A 204 -12.19 13.02 -11.79
CA GLY A 204 -13.49 13.39 -11.23
C GLY A 204 -13.62 13.17 -9.71
N ASP A 205 -14.86 13.15 -9.21
CA ASP A 205 -15.16 13.04 -7.77
C ASP A 205 -15.20 11.56 -7.32
N VAL A 206 -14.21 11.15 -6.52
CA VAL A 206 -14.12 9.80 -5.95
C VAL A 206 -14.81 9.67 -4.57
N THR A 207 -15.39 10.75 -4.04
CA THR A 207 -16.12 10.75 -2.76
C THR A 207 -17.22 9.68 -2.68
N PRO A 208 -17.97 9.39 -3.77
CA PRO A 208 -18.99 8.33 -3.76
C PRO A 208 -18.42 6.96 -3.38
N ILE A 209 -17.18 6.63 -3.77
CA ILE A 209 -16.52 5.38 -3.40
C ILE A 209 -16.33 5.30 -1.88
N LEU A 210 -15.73 6.33 -1.27
CA LEU A 210 -15.48 6.35 0.17
C LEU A 210 -16.79 6.30 0.98
N THR A 211 -17.86 6.91 0.44
CA THR A 211 -19.17 6.91 1.10
C THR A 211 -19.87 5.56 0.97
N ALA A 212 -19.78 4.93 -0.20
CA ALA A 212 -20.49 3.68 -0.49
C ALA A 212 -19.84 2.46 0.18
N PHE A 213 -18.52 2.50 0.39
CA PHE A 213 -17.73 1.38 0.92
C PHE A 213 -17.07 1.71 2.27
N PRO A 214 -17.81 1.77 3.38
CA PRO A 214 -17.27 2.17 4.67
C PRO A 214 -16.23 1.21 5.25
N LYS A 215 -16.02 0.04 4.64
CA LYS A 215 -15.01 -0.96 5.01
C LYS A 215 -13.85 -1.03 4.03
N LEU A 216 -13.76 -0.10 3.07
CA LEU A 216 -12.67 -0.05 2.13
C LEU A 216 -11.35 0.21 2.89
N GLU A 217 -10.34 -0.58 2.62
CA GLU A 217 -9.02 -0.47 3.26
C GLU A 217 -7.99 0.17 2.34
N VAL A 218 -8.14 -0.01 1.02
CA VAL A 218 -7.22 0.49 0.01
C VAL A 218 -7.98 1.25 -1.07
N LEU A 219 -7.59 2.49 -1.31
CA LEU A 219 -7.99 3.27 -2.47
C LEU A 219 -6.76 3.74 -3.20
N GLN A 220 -6.63 3.35 -4.46
CA GLN A 220 -5.61 3.82 -5.40
C GLN A 220 -6.30 4.39 -6.62
N VAL A 221 -5.88 5.58 -7.02
CA VAL A 221 -6.38 6.25 -8.22
C VAL A 221 -5.20 6.72 -9.05
N ARG A 222 -5.27 6.51 -10.35
CA ARG A 222 -4.26 6.98 -11.31
C ARG A 222 -4.93 7.77 -12.40
N GLY A 223 -4.43 8.99 -12.65
CA GLY A 223 -4.90 9.87 -13.70
C GLY A 223 -4.16 11.20 -13.70
N GLY A 224 -4.43 12.03 -14.70
CA GLY A 224 -3.67 13.25 -14.90
C GLY A 224 -4.16 14.43 -14.06
N TRP A 225 -5.46 14.63 -13.95
CA TRP A 225 -6.04 15.84 -13.39
C TRP A 225 -7.50 15.67 -12.95
N GLY A 226 -8.04 16.70 -12.32
CA GLY A 226 -9.46 16.77 -11.99
C GLY A 226 -9.92 15.86 -10.85
N LEU A 227 -9.00 15.37 -10.02
CA LEU A 227 -9.39 14.60 -8.84
C LEU A 227 -10.09 15.49 -7.82
N HIS A 228 -11.27 15.07 -7.40
CA HIS A 228 -12.02 15.70 -6.33
C HIS A 228 -12.36 14.68 -5.24
N ILE A 229 -12.13 15.08 -3.97
CA ILE A 229 -12.49 14.28 -2.79
C ILE A 229 -13.10 15.24 -1.76
N LYS A 230 -14.41 15.20 -1.57
CA LYS A 230 -15.05 16.02 -0.54
C LYS A 230 -14.66 15.55 0.85
N PRO A 231 -14.65 16.42 1.85
CA PRO A 231 -14.39 16.03 3.23
C PRO A 231 -15.29 14.88 3.66
N VAL A 232 -14.69 13.78 4.07
CA VAL A 232 -15.37 12.59 4.54
C VAL A 232 -14.56 11.96 5.68
N LYS A 233 -15.27 11.36 6.64
CA LYS A 233 -14.66 10.49 7.65
C LYS A 233 -14.72 9.05 7.17
N HIS A 234 -13.59 8.34 7.21
CA HIS A 234 -13.50 6.94 6.83
C HIS A 234 -12.64 6.14 7.81
N GLU A 235 -13.28 5.32 8.64
CA GLU A 235 -12.66 4.64 9.78
C GLU A 235 -11.70 3.50 9.40
N TYR A 236 -11.78 2.97 8.18
CA TYR A 236 -11.09 1.75 7.78
C TYR A 236 -10.05 1.95 6.68
N LEU A 237 -10.00 3.11 6.03
CA LEU A 237 -9.03 3.35 4.95
C LEU A 237 -7.61 3.39 5.53
N LYS A 238 -6.81 2.40 5.15
CA LYS A 238 -5.41 2.23 5.58
C LYS A 238 -4.42 2.76 4.56
N THR A 239 -4.80 2.73 3.28
CA THR A 239 -3.94 3.12 2.17
C THR A 239 -4.68 4.03 1.21
N LEU A 240 -4.09 5.18 0.95
CA LEU A 240 -4.51 6.13 -0.07
C LEU A 240 -3.34 6.41 -0.99
N ILE A 241 -3.50 6.11 -2.28
CA ILE A 241 -2.51 6.37 -3.32
C ILE A 241 -3.17 7.22 -4.40
N VAL A 242 -2.56 8.36 -4.71
CA VAL A 242 -2.96 9.27 -5.78
C VAL A 242 -1.78 9.43 -6.72
N GLU A 243 -1.87 8.81 -7.89
CA GLU A 243 -0.85 8.85 -8.92
C GLU A 243 -1.30 9.80 -10.03
N THR A 244 -0.56 10.90 -10.19
CA THR A 244 -0.70 11.76 -11.35
C THR A 244 0.38 11.41 -12.37
N GLY A 245 0.09 11.60 -13.65
CA GLY A 245 1.11 11.46 -14.70
C GLY A 245 1.97 12.72 -14.80
N LEU A 246 2.24 13.15 -16.05
CA LEU A 246 2.93 14.42 -16.36
C LEU A 246 2.29 15.65 -15.74
N MET A 247 0.98 15.61 -15.60
CA MET A 247 0.23 16.67 -14.98
C MET A 247 0.51 16.67 -13.46
N PHE A 248 0.16 17.72 -12.79
CA PHE A 248 0.34 17.87 -11.36
C PHE A 248 -0.98 17.63 -10.62
N ILE A 249 -0.86 17.15 -9.40
CA ILE A 249 -1.96 17.25 -8.45
C ILE A 249 -2.18 18.74 -8.14
N ASP A 250 -3.40 19.26 -8.31
CA ASP A 250 -3.67 20.66 -8.04
C ASP A 250 -3.74 20.96 -6.52
N SER A 251 -3.56 22.24 -6.17
CA SER A 251 -3.55 22.65 -4.76
C SER A 251 -4.88 22.43 -4.06
N ASP A 252 -5.98 22.46 -4.79
CA ASP A 252 -7.31 22.22 -4.22
C ASP A 252 -7.51 20.74 -3.90
N THR A 253 -7.01 19.84 -4.74
CA THR A 253 -7.01 18.39 -4.44
C THR A 253 -6.21 18.09 -3.16
N VAL A 254 -5.00 18.67 -3.01
CA VAL A 254 -4.22 18.51 -1.77
C VAL A 254 -4.95 19.06 -0.55
N LYS A 255 -5.57 20.22 -0.65
CA LYS A 255 -6.41 20.79 0.42
C LYS A 255 -7.58 19.86 0.79
N GLN A 256 -8.23 19.26 -0.21
CA GLN A 256 -9.30 18.30 0.01
C GLN A 256 -8.79 17.04 0.71
N ILE A 257 -7.63 16.50 0.31
CA ILE A 257 -6.99 15.37 1.01
C ILE A 257 -6.69 15.74 2.47
N CYS A 258 -6.20 16.95 2.73
CA CYS A 258 -5.95 17.44 4.10
C CYS A 258 -7.22 17.60 4.95
N GLN A 259 -8.41 17.62 4.36
CA GLN A 259 -9.69 17.72 5.06
C GLN A 259 -10.34 16.35 5.33
N LEU A 260 -9.72 15.26 4.90
CA LEU A 260 -10.20 13.91 5.17
C LEU A 260 -9.92 13.52 6.62
N ASP A 261 -10.89 12.91 7.29
CA ASP A 261 -10.72 12.27 8.60
C ASP A 261 -10.48 10.77 8.41
N LEU A 262 -9.20 10.38 8.36
CA LEU A 262 -8.74 9.01 8.08
C LEU A 262 -7.92 8.46 9.27
N PRO A 263 -8.56 8.12 10.39
CA PRO A 263 -7.85 7.70 11.61
C PRO A 263 -7.06 6.40 11.44
N ALA A 264 -7.44 5.54 10.48
CA ALA A 264 -6.75 4.28 10.22
C ALA A 264 -5.64 4.38 9.16
N LEU A 265 -5.37 5.57 8.58
CA LEU A 265 -4.43 5.71 7.48
C LEU A 265 -3.00 5.41 7.94
N GLU A 266 -2.40 4.39 7.33
CA GLU A 266 -1.04 3.90 7.57
C GLU A 266 -0.09 4.21 6.40
N TYR A 267 -0.64 4.38 5.18
CA TYR A 267 0.10 4.58 3.93
C TYR A 267 -0.53 5.70 3.12
N LEU A 268 0.21 6.76 2.88
CA LEU A 268 -0.16 7.87 1.99
C LEU A 268 0.91 8.04 0.92
N GLU A 269 0.51 7.94 -0.34
CA GLU A 269 1.39 8.19 -1.47
C GLU A 269 0.74 9.19 -2.43
N LEU A 270 1.43 10.28 -2.69
CA LEU A 270 1.01 11.34 -3.61
C LEU A 270 2.11 11.52 -4.65
N TRP A 271 1.76 11.34 -5.91
CA TRP A 271 2.61 11.73 -7.02
C TRP A 271 2.25 13.17 -7.36
N LEU A 272 3.16 14.07 -7.01
CA LEU A 272 2.86 15.50 -7.02
C LEU A 272 2.87 16.06 -8.43
N GLY A 273 3.64 15.44 -9.32
CA GLY A 273 3.84 15.91 -10.66
C GLY A 273 4.57 17.26 -10.66
N GLY A 274 4.64 17.86 -11.79
CA GLY A 274 5.17 19.20 -11.94
C GLY A 274 5.70 19.40 -13.34
N CYS A 275 5.23 20.44 -13.96
CA CYS A 275 5.94 21.06 -15.06
C CYS A 275 5.74 22.56 -14.92
N HIS A 276 6.83 23.29 -14.69
CA HIS A 276 6.82 24.74 -14.65
C HIS A 276 6.14 25.36 -15.89
N ARG A 277 6.13 24.63 -17.01
CA ARG A 277 5.47 25.06 -18.26
C ARG A 277 3.94 25.11 -18.16
N TYR A 278 3.32 24.31 -17.31
CA TYR A 278 1.85 24.23 -17.19
C TYR A 278 1.30 24.95 -15.97
N GLY A 279 2.15 25.66 -15.21
CA GLY A 279 1.70 26.57 -14.15
C GLY A 279 1.17 25.84 -12.92
N SER A 280 1.89 24.82 -12.45
CA SER A 280 1.59 24.20 -11.15
C SER A 280 1.43 25.28 -10.08
N ASP A 281 0.29 25.29 -9.39
CA ASP A 281 0.00 26.17 -8.27
C ASP A 281 0.37 25.56 -6.90
N ILE A 282 0.84 24.31 -6.92
CA ILE A 282 1.22 23.58 -5.72
C ILE A 282 2.63 23.96 -5.28
N GLY A 283 2.84 23.96 -3.98
CA GLY A 283 4.13 24.15 -3.34
C GLY A 283 4.08 23.63 -1.92
N THR A 284 5.22 23.62 -1.23
CA THR A 284 5.35 23.06 0.13
C THR A 284 4.30 23.56 1.11
N LYS A 285 3.85 24.80 0.99
CA LYS A 285 2.79 25.40 1.83
C LYS A 285 1.49 24.58 1.85
N HIS A 286 1.16 23.91 0.75
CA HIS A 286 -0.06 23.10 0.66
C HIS A 286 0.12 21.72 1.30
N LEU A 287 1.36 21.25 1.39
CA LEU A 287 1.73 19.99 2.04
C LEU A 287 1.95 20.15 3.56
N LEU A 288 2.07 21.39 4.07
CA LEU A 288 2.34 21.66 5.49
C LEU A 288 1.42 20.89 6.44
N PRO A 289 0.09 20.79 6.24
CA PRO A 289 -0.77 20.03 7.15
C PRO A 289 -0.40 18.55 7.24
N ILE A 290 0.13 17.95 6.16
CA ILE A 290 0.60 16.57 6.13
C ILE A 290 1.99 16.48 6.77
N ILE A 291 2.92 17.35 6.37
CA ILE A 291 4.32 17.37 6.81
C ILE A 291 4.43 17.72 8.31
N SER A 292 3.55 18.58 8.84
CA SER A 292 3.53 18.92 10.27
C SER A 292 3.24 17.73 11.18
N GLY A 293 2.68 16.66 10.61
CA GLY A 293 2.29 15.48 11.37
C GLY A 293 0.99 15.64 12.18
N GLU A 294 0.23 16.71 12.00
CA GLU A 294 -1.05 16.90 12.67
C GLU A 294 -2.15 15.98 12.11
N LEU A 295 -2.02 15.64 10.81
CA LEU A 295 -2.96 14.74 10.15
C LEU A 295 -2.48 13.28 10.21
N PHE A 296 -3.44 12.36 10.07
CA PHE A 296 -3.22 10.93 9.90
C PHE A 296 -2.33 10.31 11.00
N PRO A 297 -2.84 10.17 12.24
CA PRO A 297 -2.04 9.83 13.42
C PRO A 297 -1.33 8.48 13.34
N ASN A 298 -1.83 7.56 12.51
CA ASN A 298 -1.27 6.22 12.33
C ASN A 298 -0.36 6.08 11.11
N LEU A 299 -0.05 7.19 10.43
CA LEU A 299 0.78 7.16 9.22
C LEU A 299 2.17 6.60 9.51
N LYS A 300 2.60 5.64 8.69
CA LYS A 300 3.91 4.96 8.75
C LYS A 300 4.68 5.04 7.43
N TYR A 301 4.02 5.27 6.32
CA TYR A 301 4.61 5.55 5.04
C TYR A 301 4.09 6.88 4.52
N LEU A 302 5.00 7.75 4.12
CA LEU A 302 4.72 8.98 3.41
C LEU A 302 5.53 9.01 2.12
N GLY A 303 4.84 8.94 0.98
CA GLY A 303 5.41 9.14 -0.35
C GLY A 303 4.98 10.50 -0.89
N LEU A 304 5.94 11.39 -1.12
CA LEU A 304 5.78 12.66 -1.82
C LEU A 304 6.64 12.59 -3.09
N ARG A 305 6.15 11.79 -4.04
CA ARG A 305 6.90 11.31 -5.19
C ARG A 305 6.68 12.19 -6.41
N SER A 306 7.57 12.04 -7.40
CA SER A 306 7.44 12.71 -8.71
C SER A 306 7.24 14.22 -8.58
N SER A 307 8.02 14.89 -7.71
CA SER A 307 7.90 16.34 -7.46
C SER A 307 8.99 17.13 -8.15
N ASP A 308 8.62 18.24 -8.77
CA ASP A 308 9.58 19.23 -9.35
C ASP A 308 10.14 20.24 -8.31
N TYR A 309 9.70 20.13 -7.04
CA TYR A 309 10.19 20.94 -5.90
C TYR A 309 10.68 20.06 -4.73
N SER A 310 11.29 18.90 -5.04
CA SER A 310 11.73 17.91 -4.05
C SER A 310 12.72 18.46 -3.03
N ASP A 311 13.63 19.38 -3.42
CA ASP A 311 14.55 20.03 -2.49
C ASP A 311 13.81 20.85 -1.42
N ASN A 312 12.79 21.60 -1.83
CA ASN A 312 11.97 22.38 -0.91
C ASN A 312 11.18 21.48 0.05
N ILE A 313 10.69 20.33 -0.42
CA ILE A 313 10.02 19.33 0.44
C ILE A 313 11.00 18.79 1.46
N ALA A 314 12.20 18.39 1.04
CA ALA A 314 13.25 17.87 1.91
C ALA A 314 13.60 18.88 3.02
N MET A 315 13.82 20.14 2.67
CA MET A 315 14.09 21.22 3.62
C MET A 315 12.93 21.41 4.60
N CYS A 316 11.70 21.44 4.10
CA CYS A 316 10.50 21.64 4.92
C CYS A 316 10.30 20.48 5.93
N LEU A 317 10.59 19.24 5.53
CA LEU A 317 10.55 18.07 6.42
C LEU A 317 11.54 18.17 7.59
N THR A 318 12.71 18.79 7.37
CA THR A 318 13.71 18.99 8.43
C THR A 318 13.36 20.11 9.40
N GLU A 319 12.54 21.06 8.98
CA GLU A 319 12.02 22.12 9.84
C GLU A 319 10.87 21.66 10.73
N LEU A 320 10.14 20.61 10.33
CA LEU A 320 8.95 20.05 11.00
C LEU A 320 9.15 18.57 11.36
N PRO A 321 9.94 18.25 12.37
CA PRO A 321 10.41 16.89 12.64
C PRO A 321 9.31 15.90 13.04
N THR A 322 8.17 16.36 13.52
CA THR A 322 7.11 15.53 14.14
C THR A 322 6.63 14.38 13.25
N ILE A 323 6.57 14.59 11.92
CA ILE A 323 6.14 13.52 11.01
C ILE A 323 7.20 12.43 10.91
N ILE A 324 8.48 12.80 10.80
CA ILE A 324 9.60 11.86 10.62
C ILE A 324 9.70 10.90 11.81
N ASP A 325 9.50 11.40 13.03
CA ASP A 325 9.63 10.59 14.26
C ASP A 325 8.67 9.40 14.34
N ARG A 326 7.60 9.41 13.54
CA ARG A 326 6.61 8.32 13.53
C ARG A 326 6.58 7.50 12.26
N LEU A 327 7.23 7.98 11.18
CA LEU A 327 7.29 7.22 9.94
C LEU A 327 8.23 6.03 10.06
N ALA A 328 7.91 4.96 9.35
CA ALA A 328 8.83 3.87 9.07
C ALA A 328 9.53 4.09 7.72
N ILE A 329 8.83 4.69 6.76
CA ILE A 329 9.33 4.91 5.40
C ILE A 329 8.98 6.33 4.97
N LEU A 330 9.98 7.03 4.45
CA LEU A 330 9.86 8.27 3.70
C LEU A 330 10.30 8.01 2.27
N ASP A 331 9.45 8.34 1.30
CA ASP A 331 9.71 8.15 -0.12
C ASP A 331 9.60 9.51 -0.86
N LEU A 332 10.74 9.99 -1.34
CA LEU A 332 10.89 11.20 -2.15
C LEU A 332 11.41 10.85 -3.54
N SER A 333 11.14 9.64 -4.02
CA SER A 333 11.65 9.14 -5.30
C SER A 333 10.96 9.77 -6.50
N MET A 334 11.55 9.57 -7.68
CA MET A 334 11.01 9.95 -9.00
C MET A 334 10.91 11.47 -9.22
N GLY A 335 11.55 12.26 -8.38
CA GLY A 335 11.45 13.72 -8.39
C GLY A 335 12.70 14.42 -8.93
N THR A 336 12.89 15.64 -8.47
CA THR A 336 14.02 16.51 -8.85
C THR A 336 14.95 16.79 -7.66
N LEU A 337 15.00 15.91 -6.66
CA LEU A 337 15.87 16.08 -5.50
C LEU A 337 17.34 16.13 -5.92
N THR A 338 18.04 17.16 -5.45
CA THR A 338 19.46 17.37 -5.69
C THR A 338 20.27 17.18 -4.41
N ASP A 339 21.60 17.38 -4.52
CA ASP A 339 22.48 17.38 -3.37
C ASP A 339 22.10 18.44 -2.33
N GLU A 340 21.43 19.52 -2.73
CA GLU A 340 21.00 20.60 -1.83
C GLU A 340 19.93 20.08 -0.85
N GLY A 341 18.84 19.51 -1.35
CA GLY A 341 17.80 18.93 -0.52
C GLY A 341 18.26 17.69 0.22
N ALA A 342 19.05 16.83 -0.42
CA ALA A 342 19.61 15.64 0.21
C ALA A 342 20.52 15.97 1.40
N LYS A 343 21.31 17.06 1.31
CA LYS A 343 22.14 17.53 2.41
C LYS A 343 21.33 18.01 3.61
N ALA A 344 20.13 18.58 3.39
CA ALA A 344 19.24 18.90 4.51
C ALA A 344 18.80 17.62 5.24
N LEU A 345 18.41 16.57 4.51
CA LEU A 345 18.05 15.28 5.09
C LEU A 345 19.22 14.63 5.82
N LEU A 346 20.43 14.61 5.20
CA LEU A 346 21.64 14.04 5.78
C LEU A 346 21.99 14.68 7.13
N ASN A 347 21.84 15.99 7.24
CA ASN A 347 22.13 16.75 8.46
C ASN A 347 21.01 16.70 9.52
N PHE A 348 19.91 16.01 9.25
CA PHE A 348 18.76 15.92 10.13
C PHE A 348 18.78 14.59 10.92
N PRO A 349 19.10 14.60 12.24
CA PRO A 349 19.32 13.36 13.00
C PRO A 349 18.13 12.39 13.03
N SER A 350 16.88 12.91 12.99
CA SER A 350 15.69 12.07 13.02
C SER A 350 15.54 11.18 11.78
N ILE A 351 16.24 11.44 10.69
CA ILE A 351 16.25 10.56 9.50
C ILE A 351 16.74 9.15 9.88
N ASN A 352 17.67 9.03 10.82
CA ASN A 352 18.18 7.74 11.28
C ASN A 352 17.13 6.89 12.05
N GLN A 353 15.98 7.45 12.38
CA GLN A 353 14.86 6.71 12.99
C GLN A 353 13.99 5.99 11.95
N LEU A 354 14.08 6.39 10.69
CA LEU A 354 13.41 5.70 9.60
C LEU A 354 13.98 4.28 9.46
N HIS A 355 13.15 3.35 9.00
CA HIS A 355 13.64 2.10 8.46
C HIS A 355 14.18 2.31 7.04
N THR A 356 13.46 3.08 6.21
CA THR A 356 13.82 3.30 4.81
C THR A 356 13.62 4.77 4.43
N LEU A 357 14.62 5.33 3.78
CA LEU A 357 14.57 6.57 3.02
C LEU A 357 14.73 6.21 1.53
N ASP A 358 13.72 6.47 0.70
CA ASP A 358 13.82 6.29 -0.75
C ASP A 358 14.00 7.64 -1.45
N VAL A 359 15.16 7.82 -2.07
CA VAL A 359 15.53 8.99 -2.88
C VAL A 359 16.01 8.56 -4.26
N SER A 360 15.57 7.38 -4.72
CA SER A 360 15.88 6.88 -6.06
C SER A 360 15.20 7.73 -7.15
N MET A 361 15.70 7.61 -8.36
CA MET A 361 15.16 8.28 -9.54
C MET A 361 15.07 9.81 -9.35
N ASN A 362 16.16 10.40 -8.83
CA ASN A 362 16.36 11.83 -8.61
C ASN A 362 17.69 12.27 -9.26
N TYR A 363 18.28 13.38 -8.86
CA TYR A 363 19.47 14.00 -9.45
C TYR A 363 20.62 14.11 -8.44
N LEU A 364 20.87 13.04 -7.69
CA LEU A 364 21.93 13.00 -6.67
C LEU A 364 23.29 12.67 -7.30
N SER A 365 24.33 13.41 -6.91
CA SER A 365 25.70 13.10 -7.27
C SER A 365 26.16 11.80 -6.61
N THR A 366 27.17 11.15 -7.20
CA THR A 366 27.80 9.95 -6.62
C THR A 366 28.32 10.23 -5.22
N ASN A 367 28.90 11.40 -4.96
CA ASN A 367 29.40 11.79 -3.65
C ASN A 367 28.26 11.86 -2.63
N MET A 368 27.12 12.48 -2.97
CA MET A 368 25.97 12.55 -2.07
C MET A 368 25.38 11.16 -1.78
N ILE A 369 25.34 10.28 -2.77
CA ILE A 369 24.91 8.88 -2.57
C ILE A 369 25.82 8.18 -1.56
N GLU A 370 27.15 8.36 -1.67
CA GLU A 370 28.12 7.80 -0.72
C GLU A 370 27.90 8.37 0.69
N GLU A 371 27.64 9.67 0.83
CA GLU A 371 27.34 10.29 2.13
C GLU A 371 26.04 9.77 2.73
N LEU A 372 24.96 9.69 1.96
CA LEU A 372 23.68 9.17 2.39
C LEU A 372 23.76 7.69 2.82
N SER A 373 24.66 6.90 2.21
CA SER A 373 24.88 5.49 2.57
C SER A 373 25.44 5.30 3.99
N GLN A 374 25.90 6.37 4.65
CA GLN A 374 26.40 6.34 6.03
C GLN A 374 25.28 6.54 7.07
N LEU A 375 24.04 6.84 6.65
CA LEU A 375 22.91 6.91 7.55
C LEU A 375 22.61 5.53 8.17
N ASP A 376 22.09 5.53 9.41
CA ASP A 376 21.73 4.29 10.12
C ASP A 376 20.47 3.61 9.54
N CYS A 377 19.69 4.30 8.68
CA CYS A 377 18.54 3.74 7.98
C CYS A 377 18.93 3.13 6.63
N GLN A 378 18.07 2.27 6.07
CA GLN A 378 18.20 1.81 4.69
C GLN A 378 17.93 2.97 3.74
N VAL A 379 18.92 3.34 2.91
CA VAL A 379 18.72 4.35 1.86
C VAL A 379 18.65 3.68 0.50
N ILE A 380 17.60 3.97 -0.26
CA ILE A 380 17.42 3.53 -1.65
C ILE A 380 17.78 4.73 -2.54
N THR A 381 18.87 4.58 -3.31
CA THR A 381 19.40 5.68 -4.14
C THR A 381 19.40 5.38 -5.64
N ASN A 382 19.23 4.15 -6.07
CA ASN A 382 19.39 3.74 -7.46
C ASN A 382 18.05 3.33 -8.11
N PRO A 383 17.86 3.63 -9.40
CA PRO A 383 18.73 4.47 -10.25
C PRO A 383 18.64 5.95 -9.92
N GLN A 384 19.54 6.78 -10.49
CA GLN A 384 19.43 8.22 -10.54
C GLN A 384 19.24 8.67 -12.00
N ALA A 385 18.59 9.80 -12.20
CA ALA A 385 18.49 10.46 -13.49
C ALA A 385 19.86 11.08 -13.86
N ASN A 386 20.12 11.21 -15.14
CA ASN A 386 21.38 11.74 -15.64
C ASN A 386 21.18 13.20 -16.10
N ASP A 387 21.86 14.16 -15.48
CA ASP A 387 21.80 15.57 -15.89
C ASP A 387 22.24 15.76 -17.36
N GLU A 388 23.13 14.89 -17.87
CA GLU A 388 23.61 14.96 -19.25
C GLU A 388 22.53 14.68 -20.29
N GLU A 389 21.50 13.88 -19.96
CA GLU A 389 20.37 13.62 -20.84
C GLU A 389 19.39 14.79 -20.92
N ASN A 390 19.47 15.73 -19.97
CA ASN A 390 18.62 16.92 -19.90
C ASN A 390 19.29 18.19 -20.47
N GLU A 391 20.58 18.15 -20.88
CA GLU A 391 21.24 19.28 -21.52
C GLU A 391 20.60 19.68 -22.85
N GLU A 392 19.79 18.84 -23.48
CA GLU A 392 19.00 19.15 -24.68
C GLU A 392 17.70 19.94 -24.38
N SER A 393 17.32 20.12 -23.10
CA SER A 393 16.19 20.98 -22.76
C SER A 393 16.55 22.44 -23.01
N GLU A 394 15.80 23.13 -23.84
CA GLU A 394 15.98 24.55 -24.20
C GLU A 394 16.07 25.52 -22.99
N PHE A 395 15.80 25.01 -21.78
CA PHE A 395 15.64 25.79 -20.54
C PHE A 395 16.46 25.23 -19.35
N GLY A 396 17.22 24.14 -19.49
CA GLY A 396 18.02 23.57 -18.41
C GLY A 396 17.20 23.04 -17.22
N ASP A 397 15.93 22.76 -17.42
CA ASP A 397 15.03 22.31 -16.37
C ASP A 397 15.21 20.80 -16.10
N ARG A 398 15.24 20.40 -14.84
CA ARG A 398 15.15 19.00 -14.42
C ARG A 398 13.70 18.52 -14.48
N TYR A 399 13.51 17.32 -14.96
CA TYR A 399 12.19 16.71 -15.08
C TYR A 399 12.01 15.55 -14.12
N THR A 400 10.78 15.35 -13.66
CA THR A 400 10.43 14.13 -12.92
C THR A 400 10.49 12.90 -13.84
N CYS A 401 10.70 11.72 -13.28
CA CYS A 401 10.87 10.48 -14.07
C CYS A 401 9.69 10.08 -14.96
N LEU A 402 8.53 10.71 -14.76
CA LEU A 402 7.34 10.48 -15.58
C LEU A 402 7.14 11.57 -16.64
N TYR A 403 8.22 12.14 -17.10
CA TYR A 403 8.17 13.08 -18.22
C TYR A 403 7.92 12.32 -19.53
N GLU A 404 6.89 12.71 -20.29
CA GLU A 404 6.59 12.26 -21.66
C GLU A 404 7.30 13.11 -22.72
#